data_961d2eaff4b868040d61fdca31259af5
#
_entry.id   961d2eaff4b868040d61fdca31259af5
#
_cell.length_a   1.000
_cell.length_b   1.000
_cell.length_c   1.000
_cell.angle_alpha   90.00
_cell.angle_beta   90.00
_cell.angle_gamma   90.00
#
_symmetry.space_group_name_H-M   'P 1'
#
loop_
_entity.id
_entity.type
_entity.pdbx_description
1 polymer ?
#
loop_
_entity_poly.entity_id
_entity_poly.type
_entity_poly.pdbx_seq_one_letter_code
_entity_poly.pdbx_strand_id
1 'polypeptide(L)'
;MIIHVDNLNEFNEKIASGRVLVDFYATWCGPCKMLAPILEEVDERKEAGDLLIVKVDVDEASDIAIRFGIQSIPTLIIFENGKMVKHALGYMPKPQLLNFLK
;
A
#
# COMPACT_ATOMS: atom_id res chain seq x y z
N MET A 1 9.44 -2.67 -6.40
CA MET A 1 10.01 -1.43 -5.86
C MET A 1 9.08 -0.89 -4.80
N ILE A 2 9.63 -0.51 -3.65
CA ILE A 2 8.87 0.12 -2.57
C ILE A 2 9.30 1.57 -2.46
N ILE A 3 8.35 2.50 -2.51
CA ILE A 3 8.62 3.92 -2.35
C ILE A 3 7.70 4.50 -1.27
N HIS A 4 8.16 5.57 -0.62
CA HIS A 4 7.37 6.31 0.37
C HIS A 4 6.91 7.61 -0.27
N VAL A 5 5.63 7.92 -0.11
CA VAL A 5 5.02 9.12 -0.68
C VAL A 5 4.29 9.88 0.42
N ASP A 6 4.54 11.19 0.53
CA ASP A 6 3.96 12.01 1.59
C ASP A 6 3.16 13.22 1.08
N ASN A 7 3.00 13.36 -0.23
CA ASN A 7 2.22 14.46 -0.79
C ASN A 7 1.30 13.97 -1.91
N LEU A 8 0.19 14.66 -2.06
CA LEU A 8 -0.87 14.26 -2.97
C LEU A 8 -0.44 14.30 -4.44
N ASN A 9 0.38 15.28 -4.83
CA ASN A 9 0.83 15.37 -6.22
C ASN A 9 1.66 14.16 -6.63
N GLU A 10 2.63 13.80 -5.79
CA GLU A 10 3.46 12.62 -6.05
C GLU A 10 2.62 11.34 -6.01
N PHE A 11 1.69 11.26 -5.06
CA PHE A 11 0.79 10.12 -4.95
C PHE A 11 0.01 9.93 -6.26
N ASN A 12 -0.60 10.99 -6.76
CA ASN A 12 -1.38 10.92 -8.00
C ASN A 12 -0.53 10.50 -9.20
N GLU A 13 0.72 10.97 -9.27
CA GLU A 13 1.65 10.55 -10.32
C GLU A 13 1.94 9.06 -10.25
N LYS A 14 2.21 8.54 -9.04
CA LYS A 14 2.66 7.16 -8.87
C LYS A 14 1.55 6.14 -9.12
N ILE A 15 0.31 6.47 -8.82
CA ILE A 15 -0.81 5.55 -9.07
C ILE A 15 -1.40 5.66 -10.48
N ALA A 16 -0.96 6.65 -11.28
CA ALA A 16 -1.61 7.01 -12.55
C ALA A 16 -1.56 5.92 -13.61
N SER A 17 -0.52 5.09 -13.61
CA SER A 17 -0.37 4.05 -14.63
C SER A 17 0.11 2.75 -14.01
N GLY A 18 -0.26 1.63 -14.65
CA GLY A 18 0.12 0.31 -14.21
C GLY A 18 -0.60 -0.12 -12.94
N ARG A 19 -0.15 -1.24 -12.39
CA ARG A 19 -0.75 -1.80 -11.17
C ARG A 19 0.10 -1.40 -9.98
N VAL A 20 -0.52 -0.79 -8.98
CA VAL A 20 0.16 -0.23 -7.82
C VAL A 20 -0.55 -0.68 -6.55
N LEU A 21 0.23 -1.18 -5.59
CA LEU A 21 -0.27 -1.46 -4.24
C LEU A 21 0.07 -0.27 -3.35
N VAL A 22 -0.95 0.28 -2.68
CA VAL A 22 -0.75 1.34 -1.69
C VAL A 22 -0.98 0.77 -0.30
N ASP A 23 0.00 0.98 0.60
CA ASP A 23 -0.07 0.57 2.00
C ASP A 23 -0.16 1.82 2.88
N PHE A 24 -1.35 2.05 3.44
CA PHE A 24 -1.57 3.12 4.44
C PHE A 24 -1.22 2.58 5.80
N TYR A 25 -0.24 3.18 6.46
CA TYR A 25 0.31 2.70 7.72
C TYR A 25 0.62 3.85 8.67
N ALA A 26 0.99 3.51 9.90
CA ALA A 26 1.59 4.45 10.85
C ALA A 26 2.76 3.76 11.54
N THR A 27 3.72 4.55 12.00
CA THR A 27 4.94 4.02 12.63
C THR A 27 4.68 3.34 13.97
N TRP A 28 3.59 3.72 14.66
CA TRP A 28 3.21 3.16 15.96
C TRP A 28 2.27 1.96 15.86
N CYS A 29 1.89 1.56 14.67
CA CYS A 29 0.88 0.52 14.44
C CYS A 29 1.54 -0.86 14.44
N GLY A 30 1.20 -1.71 15.40
CA GLY A 30 1.74 -3.07 15.51
C GLY A 30 1.48 -3.93 14.29
N PRO A 31 0.21 -4.07 13.84
CA PRO A 31 -0.10 -4.84 12.63
C PRO A 31 0.62 -4.34 11.38
N CYS A 32 0.81 -3.02 11.26
CA CYS A 32 1.57 -2.43 10.15
C CYS A 32 3.02 -2.88 10.17
N LYS A 33 3.63 -2.93 11.36
CA LYS A 33 5.02 -3.38 11.54
C LYS A 33 5.18 -4.86 11.19
N MET A 34 4.15 -5.66 11.45
CA MET A 34 4.15 -7.08 11.10
C MET A 34 4.03 -7.30 9.59
N LEU A 35 3.29 -6.42 8.91
CA LEU A 35 3.07 -6.52 7.48
C LEU A 35 4.30 -6.04 6.67
N ALA A 36 5.03 -5.08 7.18
CA ALA A 36 6.15 -4.46 6.46
C ALA A 36 7.19 -5.46 5.93
N PRO A 37 7.73 -6.41 6.75
CA PRO A 37 8.70 -7.36 6.23
C PRO A 37 8.11 -8.32 5.19
N ILE A 38 6.81 -8.58 5.25
CA ILE A 38 6.14 -9.42 4.25
C ILE A 38 6.09 -8.69 2.91
N LEU A 39 5.75 -7.41 2.91
CA LEU A 39 5.76 -6.59 1.70
C LEU A 39 7.16 -6.49 1.10
N GLU A 40 8.17 -6.32 1.95
CA GLU A 40 9.56 -6.26 1.51
C GLU A 40 9.99 -7.56 0.85
N GLU A 41 9.63 -8.70 1.42
CA GLU A 41 9.96 -10.00 0.83
C GLU A 41 9.27 -10.22 -0.51
N VAL A 42 7.98 -9.89 -0.60
CA VAL A 42 7.23 -10.00 -1.85
C VAL A 42 7.87 -9.13 -2.95
N ASP A 43 8.26 -7.92 -2.60
CA ASP A 43 8.92 -7.00 -3.54
C ASP A 43 10.30 -7.51 -3.95
N GLU A 44 11.11 -7.90 -2.99
CA GLU A 44 12.49 -8.34 -3.23
C GLU A 44 12.54 -9.59 -4.11
N ARG A 45 11.64 -10.53 -3.86
CA ARG A 45 11.56 -11.79 -4.61
C ARG A 45 10.66 -11.69 -5.84
N LYS A 46 10.10 -10.53 -6.10
CA LYS A 46 9.17 -10.29 -7.21
C LYS A 46 8.04 -11.32 -7.26
N GLU A 47 7.52 -11.67 -6.11
CA GLU A 47 6.48 -12.71 -6.01
C GLU A 47 5.14 -12.25 -6.58
N ALA A 48 4.95 -10.94 -6.78
CA ALA A 48 3.79 -10.37 -7.46
C ALA A 48 4.22 -9.64 -8.74
N GLY A 49 5.33 -10.07 -9.36
CA GLY A 49 5.88 -9.44 -10.57
C GLY A 49 6.50 -8.08 -10.27
N ASP A 50 6.45 -7.18 -11.24
CA ASP A 50 7.04 -5.84 -11.12
C ASP A 50 6.06 -4.83 -10.50
N LEU A 51 5.38 -5.23 -9.45
CA LEU A 51 4.42 -4.39 -8.74
C LEU A 51 5.13 -3.22 -8.05
N LEU A 52 4.62 -2.00 -8.25
CA LEU A 52 5.05 -0.86 -7.46
C LEU A 52 4.28 -0.86 -6.14
N ILE A 53 5.00 -0.74 -5.02
CA ILE A 53 4.40 -0.64 -3.70
C ILE A 53 4.64 0.78 -3.18
N VAL A 54 3.57 1.51 -2.94
CA VAL A 54 3.62 2.88 -2.41
C VAL A 54 3.21 2.85 -0.96
N LYS A 55 4.08 3.31 -0.07
CA LYS A 55 3.79 3.39 1.36
C LYS A 55 3.42 4.81 1.75
N VAL A 56 2.30 4.96 2.43
CA VAL A 56 1.77 6.25 2.87
C VAL A 56 1.59 6.24 4.38
N ASP A 57 2.39 7.04 5.08
CA ASP A 57 2.25 7.25 6.53
C ASP A 57 1.07 8.19 6.75
N VAL A 58 0.01 7.70 7.41
CA VAL A 58 -1.21 8.48 7.60
C VAL A 58 -1.03 9.71 8.50
N ASP A 59 0.02 9.71 9.31
CA ASP A 59 0.32 10.87 10.17
C ASP A 59 1.07 11.96 9.39
N GLU A 60 1.96 11.56 8.48
CA GLU A 60 2.69 12.52 7.65
C GLU A 60 1.89 13.00 6.44
N ALA A 61 1.05 12.13 5.88
CA ALA A 61 0.27 12.41 4.68
C ALA A 61 -1.22 12.34 4.97
N SER A 62 -1.67 13.11 5.97
CA SER A 62 -3.07 13.08 6.41
C SER A 62 -4.05 13.49 5.31
N ASP A 63 -3.64 14.36 4.40
CA ASP A 63 -4.47 14.77 3.26
C ASP A 63 -4.80 13.58 2.34
N ILE A 64 -3.83 12.71 2.08
CA ILE A 64 -4.05 11.51 1.28
C ILE A 64 -4.97 10.54 2.02
N ALA A 65 -4.70 10.32 3.30
CA ALA A 65 -5.52 9.43 4.13
C ALA A 65 -6.97 9.88 4.19
N ILE A 66 -7.20 11.18 4.37
CA ILE A 66 -8.54 11.76 4.40
C ILE A 66 -9.24 11.58 3.05
N ARG A 67 -8.54 11.83 1.95
CA ARG A 67 -9.09 11.69 0.61
C ARG A 67 -9.66 10.29 0.36
N PHE A 68 -8.99 9.26 0.85
CA PHE A 68 -9.43 7.88 0.66
C PHE A 68 -10.23 7.31 1.84
N GLY A 69 -10.58 8.15 2.81
CA GLY A 69 -11.42 7.75 3.93
C GLY A 69 -10.79 6.67 4.80
N ILE A 70 -9.47 6.73 4.99
CA ILE A 70 -8.76 5.72 5.77
C ILE A 70 -9.13 5.87 7.25
N GLN A 71 -9.76 4.84 7.82
CA GLN A 71 -10.20 4.83 9.22
C GLN A 71 -9.46 3.80 10.07
N SER A 72 -8.89 2.79 9.42
CA SER A 72 -8.12 1.76 10.10
C SER A 72 -6.84 1.48 9.34
N ILE A 73 -5.82 1.02 10.05
CA ILE A 73 -4.51 0.72 9.47
C ILE A 73 -4.02 -0.64 9.95
N PRO A 74 -3.29 -1.38 9.10
CA PRO A 74 -3.00 -1.02 7.71
C PRO A 74 -4.23 -1.13 6.82
N THR A 75 -4.30 -0.28 5.80
CA THR A 75 -5.26 -0.42 4.70
C THR A 75 -4.46 -0.58 3.42
N LEU A 76 -4.77 -1.64 2.68
CA LEU A 76 -4.14 -1.91 1.39
C LEU A 76 -5.13 -1.62 0.28
N ILE A 77 -4.68 -0.86 -0.72
CA ILE A 77 -5.51 -0.55 -1.90
C ILE A 77 -4.70 -0.86 -3.14
N ILE A 78 -5.31 -1.58 -4.09
CA ILE A 78 -4.71 -1.81 -5.40
C ILE A 78 -5.34 -0.86 -6.39
N PHE A 79 -4.48 -0.12 -7.09
CA PHE A 79 -4.87 0.75 -8.21
C PHE A 79 -4.42 0.13 -9.51
N GLU A 80 -5.25 0.28 -10.56
CA GLU A 80 -4.89 -0.08 -11.93
C GLU A 80 -5.18 1.12 -12.81
N ASN A 81 -4.12 1.70 -13.37
CA ASN A 81 -4.22 2.88 -14.22
C ASN A 81 -5.00 4.01 -13.56
N GLY A 82 -4.70 4.27 -12.29
CA GLY A 82 -5.30 5.34 -11.52
C GLY A 82 -6.63 5.01 -10.85
N LYS A 83 -7.17 3.82 -11.08
CA LYS A 83 -8.47 3.43 -10.51
C LYS A 83 -8.30 2.38 -9.42
N MET A 84 -9.01 2.57 -8.31
CA MET A 84 -9.05 1.60 -7.22
C MET A 84 -9.82 0.36 -7.68
N VAL A 85 -9.16 -0.81 -7.61
CA VAL A 85 -9.79 -2.07 -8.02
C VAL A 85 -10.04 -3.04 -6.87
N LYS A 86 -9.24 -2.96 -5.80
CA LYS A 86 -9.39 -3.80 -4.61
C LYS A 86 -8.93 -3.05 -3.37
N HIS A 87 -9.48 -3.43 -2.22
CA HIS A 87 -8.94 -2.96 -0.94
C HIS A 87 -9.08 -4.05 0.11
N ALA A 88 -8.23 -3.99 1.14
CA ALA A 88 -8.27 -4.88 2.28
C ALA A 88 -7.83 -4.14 3.54
N LEU A 89 -8.38 -4.53 4.67
CA LEU A 89 -8.09 -3.93 5.97
C LEU A 89 -7.34 -4.91 6.85
N GLY A 90 -6.34 -4.41 7.56
CA GLY A 90 -5.63 -5.17 8.58
C GLY A 90 -4.46 -5.98 8.05
N TYR A 91 -3.78 -6.60 9.01
CA TYR A 91 -2.65 -7.49 8.72
C TYR A 91 -3.14 -8.75 7.99
N MET A 92 -2.32 -9.24 7.08
CA MET A 92 -2.53 -10.55 6.49
C MET A 92 -1.19 -11.27 6.32
N PRO A 93 -1.15 -12.59 6.55
CA PRO A 93 0.06 -13.36 6.30
C PRO A 93 0.34 -13.46 4.80
N LYS A 94 1.56 -13.82 4.46
CA LYS A 94 2.04 -13.81 3.07
C LYS A 94 1.13 -14.57 2.09
N PRO A 95 0.66 -15.80 2.39
CA PRO A 95 -0.21 -16.50 1.43
C PRO A 95 -1.49 -15.74 1.10
N GLN A 96 -2.08 -15.11 2.12
CA GLN A 96 -3.29 -14.29 1.93
C GLN A 96 -2.96 -13.04 1.14
N LEU A 97 -1.83 -12.39 1.42
CA LEU A 97 -1.38 -11.22 0.66
C LEU A 97 -1.18 -11.56 -0.81
N LEU A 98 -0.50 -12.67 -1.11
CA LEU A 98 -0.27 -13.08 -2.48
C LEU A 98 -1.59 -13.36 -3.22
N ASN A 99 -2.56 -13.93 -2.52
CA ASN A 99 -3.88 -14.15 -3.11
C ASN A 99 -4.59 -12.81 -3.39
N PHE A 100 -4.48 -11.85 -2.47
CA PHE A 100 -5.03 -10.51 -2.64
C PHE A 100 -4.41 -9.80 -3.86
N LEU A 101 -3.12 -10.02 -4.09
CA LEU A 101 -2.38 -9.37 -5.17
C LEU A 101 -2.60 -9.99 -6.55
N LYS A 102 -3.33 -11.10 -6.63
CA LYS A 102 -3.63 -11.75 -7.91
C LYS A 102 -4.52 -10.92 -8.83
#